data_e8e78b9c06ffabb3e43e593fa99c1c86
#
_entry.id   e8e78b9c06ffabb3e43e593fa99c1c86
#
_cell.length_a   1.000
_cell.length_b   1.000
_cell.length_c   1.000
_cell.angle_alpha   90.00
_cell.angle_beta   90.00
_cell.angle_gamma   90.00
#
_symmetry.space_group_name_H-M   'P 1'
#
loop_
_entity.id
_entity.type
_entity.pdbx_description
1 polymer ?
#
loop_
_entity_poly.entity_id
_entity_poly.type
_entity_poly.pdbx_seq_one_letter_code
_entity_poly.pdbx_strand_id
1 'polypeptide(L)'
;MIDFFSSLLRGYPVGMLLLSEQSAEAETLALGPVVVDAPAREHALWIIDGLQRVTALVGSLAPTTDGSDPRFEVGVDLDTRQVSEASETAPASWLPLRTLFNSGRRFDWVRENTGWLLDRHHEAIEELASTLADAPFPAHLIDPAGQGYNVEIFRRINTSSRSLTDQDLARASSPASDTAFDRAGFGRVSAQRLQAVRRTVQAVAAADGPSPQQVLFQVATTLRRDVHIPHLRLLPHDSMLLVLAAFVAKFGQPEERTAELFRRWVWRMAILEPAPPPDASLSRVSTATSPGDAVLGLLEAAPAAMGDWVPDLDHHAEWQASDRLNALGLWSAGPRHLDENHAPLSAAEIFDSGEPLHELMGVPGWPGALLHRPTDRRAFHLADQETLASHLIDATARELLLDNDYDGFGAHRAELLSQAVLATVDRNAEWGARDSFSARSLLGKAAHDA
;
A
#
# COMPACT_ATOMS: atom_id res chain seq x y z
N MET A 1 14.05 -13.55 7.70
CA MET A 1 14.08 -14.63 6.68
C MET A 1 15.30 -15.54 6.89
N ILE A 2 16.50 -15.02 7.03
CA ILE A 2 17.74 -15.78 7.28
C ILE A 2 17.61 -16.71 8.49
N ASP A 3 17.17 -16.19 9.66
CA ASP A 3 17.00 -17.00 10.87
C ASP A 3 15.98 -18.13 10.72
N PHE A 4 14.94 -17.89 9.93
CA PHE A 4 13.92 -18.90 9.62
C PHE A 4 14.51 -20.07 8.83
N PHE A 5 15.20 -19.80 7.72
CA PHE A 5 15.84 -20.85 6.93
C PHE A 5 17.04 -21.49 7.65
N SER A 6 17.78 -20.72 8.42
CA SER A 6 18.85 -21.26 9.27
C SER A 6 18.32 -22.27 10.31
N SER A 7 17.17 -21.97 10.91
CA SER A 7 16.50 -22.90 11.83
C SER A 7 15.98 -24.13 11.10
N LEU A 8 15.35 -23.94 9.94
CA LEU A 8 14.80 -25.01 9.12
C LEU A 8 15.88 -26.01 8.69
N LEU A 9 17.00 -25.52 8.16
CA LEU A 9 18.13 -26.36 7.71
C LEU A 9 18.87 -27.05 8.86
N ARG A 10 18.71 -26.58 10.09
CA ARG A 10 19.25 -27.23 11.31
C ARG A 10 18.25 -28.19 11.96
N GLY A 11 17.06 -28.35 11.39
CA GLY A 11 16.00 -29.17 11.96
C GLY A 11 15.38 -28.59 13.24
N TYR A 12 15.54 -27.29 13.48
CA TYR A 12 14.94 -26.64 14.64
C TYR A 12 13.45 -26.34 14.40
N PRO A 13 12.63 -26.34 15.46
CA PRO A 13 11.22 -25.95 15.33
C PRO A 13 11.08 -24.53 14.79
N VAL A 14 10.36 -24.38 13.67
CA VAL A 14 10.09 -23.07 13.03
C VAL A 14 8.69 -22.53 13.36
N GLY A 15 8.07 -23.08 14.39
CA GLY A 15 6.70 -22.75 14.80
C GLY A 15 5.67 -23.58 14.04
N MET A 16 4.38 -23.31 14.32
CA MET A 16 3.25 -24.00 13.69
C MET A 16 2.45 -23.05 12.81
N LEU A 17 1.73 -23.59 11.83
CA LEU A 17 0.68 -22.89 11.10
C LEU A 17 -0.64 -23.02 11.85
N LEU A 18 -1.41 -21.95 11.91
CA LEU A 18 -2.78 -21.98 12.39
C LEU A 18 -3.70 -21.83 11.19
N LEU A 19 -4.51 -22.83 10.95
CA LEU A 19 -5.37 -22.92 9.77
C LEU A 19 -6.83 -23.03 10.17
N SER A 20 -7.73 -22.53 9.33
CA SER A 20 -9.18 -22.75 9.45
C SER A 20 -9.73 -23.21 8.11
N GLU A 21 -10.61 -24.19 8.12
CA GLU A 21 -11.25 -24.68 6.89
C GLU A 21 -12.52 -23.86 6.63
N GLN A 22 -12.59 -23.24 5.44
CA GLN A 22 -13.73 -22.41 5.02
C GLN A 22 -13.85 -22.46 3.49
N SER A 23 -15.01 -22.08 2.95
CA SER A 23 -15.14 -21.88 1.50
C SER A 23 -14.34 -20.67 1.03
N ALA A 24 -13.73 -20.77 -0.14
CA ALA A 24 -13.03 -19.67 -0.79
C ALA A 24 -13.49 -19.54 -2.25
N GLU A 25 -13.72 -18.31 -2.67
CA GLU A 25 -13.89 -17.97 -4.08
C GLU A 25 -12.54 -18.04 -4.81
N ALA A 26 -12.59 -18.12 -6.16
CA ALA A 26 -11.37 -18.05 -6.95
C ALA A 26 -10.69 -16.68 -6.79
N GLU A 27 -9.40 -16.67 -6.49
CA GLU A 27 -8.64 -15.46 -6.21
C GLU A 27 -7.19 -15.56 -6.70
N THR A 28 -6.64 -14.45 -7.20
CA THR A 28 -5.21 -14.32 -7.50
C THR A 28 -4.49 -13.74 -6.28
N LEU A 29 -3.57 -14.50 -5.70
CA LEU A 29 -2.85 -14.16 -4.48
C LEU A 29 -1.37 -13.86 -4.78
N ALA A 30 -0.83 -12.82 -4.18
CA ALA A 30 0.61 -12.54 -4.19
C ALA A 30 1.26 -13.02 -2.89
N LEU A 31 2.21 -13.96 -3.02
CA LEU A 31 3.01 -14.49 -1.93
C LEU A 31 4.49 -14.09 -2.15
N GLY A 32 4.84 -12.88 -1.71
CA GLY A 32 6.12 -12.28 -2.06
C GLY A 32 6.20 -12.02 -3.58
N PRO A 33 7.25 -12.49 -4.27
CA PRO A 33 7.42 -12.31 -5.71
C PRO A 33 6.58 -13.30 -6.55
N VAL A 34 5.85 -14.21 -5.92
CA VAL A 34 5.08 -15.27 -6.61
C VAL A 34 3.61 -14.91 -6.62
N VAL A 35 3.02 -14.89 -7.82
CA VAL A 35 1.58 -14.73 -8.02
C VAL A 35 0.97 -16.10 -8.24
N VAL A 36 -0.07 -16.44 -7.48
CA VAL A 36 -0.76 -17.72 -7.52
C VAL A 36 -2.24 -17.51 -7.82
N ASP A 37 -2.74 -18.12 -8.87
CA ASP A 37 -4.17 -18.19 -9.16
C ASP A 37 -4.79 -19.34 -8.36
N ALA A 38 -5.46 -19.00 -7.26
CA ALA A 38 -6.16 -19.95 -6.41
C ALA A 38 -7.58 -20.20 -6.96
N PRO A 39 -7.95 -21.44 -7.30
CA PRO A 39 -9.30 -21.75 -7.75
C PRO A 39 -10.29 -21.70 -6.58
N ALA A 40 -11.58 -21.47 -6.87
CA ALA A 40 -12.64 -21.58 -5.89
C ALA A 40 -12.65 -23.00 -5.27
N ARG A 41 -12.83 -23.06 -3.93
CA ARG A 41 -12.88 -24.32 -3.18
C ARG A 41 -13.89 -24.24 -2.06
N GLU A 42 -14.69 -25.29 -1.88
CA GLU A 42 -15.62 -25.41 -0.74
C GLU A 42 -14.87 -25.65 0.58
N HIS A 43 -13.74 -26.35 0.53
CA HIS A 43 -12.87 -26.70 1.65
C HIS A 43 -11.47 -26.11 1.44
N ALA A 44 -11.33 -24.80 1.60
CA ALA A 44 -10.04 -24.12 1.54
C ALA A 44 -9.44 -23.97 2.93
N LEU A 45 -8.13 -24.15 3.05
CA LEU A 45 -7.41 -23.93 4.31
C LEU A 45 -6.93 -22.46 4.37
N TRP A 46 -7.59 -21.70 5.19
CA TRP A 46 -7.23 -20.31 5.45
C TRP A 46 -6.12 -20.20 6.49
N ILE A 47 -5.08 -19.44 6.19
CA ILE A 47 -3.96 -19.21 7.12
C ILE A 47 -4.36 -18.11 8.11
N ILE A 48 -4.59 -18.49 9.36
CA ILE A 48 -4.87 -17.56 10.45
C ILE A 48 -3.56 -16.98 11.02
N ASP A 49 -2.56 -17.85 11.25
CA ASP A 49 -1.21 -17.45 11.63
C ASP A 49 -0.17 -18.24 10.85
N GLY A 50 0.98 -17.61 10.59
CA GLY A 50 2.09 -18.19 9.85
C GLY A 50 2.19 -17.75 8.40
N LEU A 51 1.41 -16.77 7.93
CA LEU A 51 1.47 -16.26 6.56
C LEU A 51 2.87 -15.81 6.15
N GLN A 52 3.60 -15.14 7.06
CA GLN A 52 4.99 -14.73 6.79
C GLN A 52 5.92 -15.92 6.52
N ARG A 53 5.72 -17.05 7.20
CA ARG A 53 6.50 -18.29 6.98
C ARG A 53 6.18 -18.89 5.61
N VAL A 54 4.89 -18.95 5.26
CA VAL A 54 4.45 -19.43 3.95
C VAL A 54 4.97 -18.52 2.84
N THR A 55 4.89 -17.21 3.01
CA THR A 55 5.44 -16.22 2.06
C THR A 55 6.96 -16.37 1.91
N ALA A 56 7.68 -16.57 3.00
CA ALA A 56 9.14 -16.81 2.95
C ALA A 56 9.46 -18.09 2.18
N LEU A 57 8.75 -19.18 2.44
CA LEU A 57 8.94 -20.46 1.73
C LEU A 57 8.63 -20.32 0.23
N VAL A 58 7.44 -19.82 -0.10
CA VAL A 58 7.01 -19.69 -1.50
C VAL A 58 7.92 -18.73 -2.25
N GLY A 59 8.18 -17.55 -1.69
CA GLY A 59 9.01 -16.53 -2.33
C GLY A 59 10.46 -16.98 -2.58
N SER A 60 11.06 -17.75 -1.64
CA SER A 60 12.45 -18.18 -1.76
C SER A 60 12.64 -19.50 -2.50
N LEU A 61 11.64 -20.40 -2.52
CA LEU A 61 11.78 -21.75 -3.10
C LEU A 61 11.06 -21.93 -4.45
N ALA A 62 9.94 -21.24 -4.68
CA ALA A 62 9.19 -21.37 -5.92
C ALA A 62 9.90 -20.72 -7.11
N PRO A 63 9.70 -21.24 -8.33
CA PRO A 63 10.18 -20.56 -9.53
C PRO A 63 9.43 -19.24 -9.74
N THR A 64 10.16 -18.17 -9.99
CA THR A 64 9.62 -16.87 -10.37
C THR A 64 9.65 -16.70 -11.88
N THR A 65 8.57 -16.18 -12.47
CA THR A 65 8.46 -15.94 -13.92
C THR A 65 9.02 -14.57 -14.34
N ASP A 66 8.97 -13.58 -13.46
CA ASP A 66 9.45 -12.22 -13.71
C ASP A 66 10.34 -11.78 -12.56
N GLY A 67 11.61 -11.54 -12.85
CA GLY A 67 12.62 -10.90 -12.02
C GLY A 67 12.65 -11.36 -10.55
N SER A 68 13.80 -11.75 -10.04
CA SER A 68 13.93 -12.13 -8.64
C SER A 68 13.81 -10.89 -7.74
N ASP A 69 12.93 -10.95 -6.75
CA ASP A 69 12.93 -9.95 -5.66
C ASP A 69 14.14 -10.27 -4.75
N PRO A 70 15.14 -9.36 -4.65
CA PRO A 70 16.37 -9.61 -3.89
C PRO A 70 16.12 -10.01 -2.43
N ARG A 71 15.00 -9.57 -1.86
CA ARG A 71 14.62 -9.93 -0.48
C ARG A 71 14.37 -11.42 -0.28
N PHE A 72 14.05 -12.15 -1.36
CA PHE A 72 13.77 -13.59 -1.35
C PHE A 72 14.92 -14.41 -1.93
N GLU A 73 16.01 -13.77 -2.35
CA GLU A 73 17.21 -14.45 -2.79
C GLU A 73 18.08 -14.86 -1.60
N VAL A 74 17.76 -16.00 -1.05
CA VAL A 74 18.45 -16.60 0.10
C VAL A 74 19.17 -17.86 -0.36
N GLY A 75 20.37 -18.06 0.13
CA GLY A 75 21.18 -19.25 -0.15
C GLY A 75 21.96 -19.72 1.07
N VAL A 76 22.62 -20.84 0.92
CA VAL A 76 23.47 -21.46 1.93
C VAL A 76 24.88 -21.61 1.39
N ASP A 77 25.85 -21.19 2.18
CA ASP A 77 27.26 -21.47 1.92
C ASP A 77 27.58 -22.92 2.31
N LEU A 78 28.01 -23.71 1.34
CA LEU A 78 28.28 -25.15 1.52
C LEU A 78 29.48 -25.45 2.43
N ASP A 79 30.45 -24.52 2.54
CA ASP A 79 31.60 -24.68 3.42
C ASP A 79 31.28 -24.37 4.88
N THR A 80 30.53 -23.29 5.13
CA THR A 80 30.22 -22.80 6.49
C THR A 80 28.85 -23.23 7.01
N ARG A 81 27.97 -23.71 6.13
CA ARG A 81 26.56 -24.04 6.42
C ARG A 81 25.75 -22.82 6.90
N GLN A 82 26.23 -21.60 6.59
CA GLN A 82 25.53 -20.37 6.95
C GLN A 82 24.56 -19.95 5.85
N VAL A 83 23.38 -19.54 6.29
CA VAL A 83 22.35 -18.96 5.41
C VAL A 83 22.57 -17.45 5.32
N SER A 84 22.54 -16.93 4.10
CA SER A 84 22.68 -15.50 3.83
C SER A 84 21.84 -15.06 2.63
N GLU A 85 21.63 -13.76 2.48
CA GLU A 85 21.07 -13.17 1.27
C GLU A 85 22.09 -13.19 0.14
N ALA A 86 21.61 -13.11 -1.10
CA ALA A 86 22.46 -12.96 -2.28
C ALA A 86 23.27 -11.66 -2.17
N SER A 87 24.56 -11.76 -2.50
CA SER A 87 25.47 -10.62 -2.49
C SER A 87 26.46 -10.74 -3.66
N GLU A 88 26.91 -9.63 -4.22
CA GLU A 88 27.97 -9.63 -5.24
C GLU A 88 29.29 -10.23 -4.70
N THR A 89 29.46 -10.25 -3.39
CA THR A 89 30.63 -10.83 -2.71
C THR A 89 30.39 -12.24 -2.17
N ALA A 90 29.30 -12.89 -2.58
CA ALA A 90 28.99 -14.26 -2.14
C ALA A 90 30.11 -15.21 -2.60
N PRO A 91 30.55 -16.17 -1.74
CA PRO A 91 31.55 -17.14 -2.12
C PRO A 91 31.04 -18.07 -3.22
N ALA A 92 31.94 -18.69 -3.98
CA ALA A 92 31.57 -19.70 -4.99
C ALA A 92 30.80 -20.88 -4.43
N SER A 93 30.98 -21.16 -3.14
CA SER A 93 30.28 -22.20 -2.37
C SER A 93 28.83 -21.81 -1.97
N TRP A 94 28.38 -20.59 -2.27
CA TRP A 94 27.03 -20.13 -1.98
C TRP A 94 26.03 -20.71 -2.97
N LEU A 95 25.09 -21.50 -2.47
CA LEU A 95 24.07 -22.17 -3.24
C LEU A 95 22.67 -21.59 -2.93
N PRO A 96 21.95 -21.03 -3.93
CA PRO A 96 20.59 -20.54 -3.72
C PRO A 96 19.65 -21.63 -3.21
N LEU A 97 18.82 -21.36 -2.19
CA LEU A 97 17.84 -22.33 -1.67
C LEU A 97 16.85 -22.78 -2.74
N ARG A 98 16.48 -21.92 -3.66
CA ARG A 98 15.65 -22.22 -4.83
C ARG A 98 16.28 -23.29 -5.73
N THR A 99 17.60 -23.23 -5.90
CA THR A 99 18.37 -24.23 -6.63
C THR A 99 18.48 -25.52 -5.83
N LEU A 100 18.77 -25.41 -4.55
CA LEU A 100 18.87 -26.56 -3.63
C LEU A 100 17.56 -27.35 -3.58
N PHE A 101 16.40 -26.70 -3.52
CA PHE A 101 15.09 -27.33 -3.42
C PHE A 101 14.65 -28.03 -4.71
N ASN A 102 15.03 -27.52 -5.88
CA ASN A 102 14.66 -28.08 -7.18
C ASN A 102 15.73 -29.07 -7.70
N SER A 103 15.38 -30.33 -7.83
CA SER A 103 16.32 -31.40 -8.25
C SER A 103 16.96 -31.17 -9.62
N GLY A 104 16.22 -30.65 -10.60
CA GLY A 104 16.76 -30.35 -11.93
C GLY A 104 17.78 -29.20 -11.90
N ARG A 105 17.44 -28.08 -11.24
CA ARG A 105 18.34 -26.94 -11.06
C ARG A 105 19.57 -27.32 -10.23
N ARG A 106 19.39 -28.15 -9.21
CA ARG A 106 20.50 -28.68 -8.40
C ARG A 106 21.48 -29.48 -9.23
N PHE A 107 20.97 -30.37 -10.09
CA PHE A 107 21.81 -31.15 -11.02
C PHE A 107 22.58 -30.24 -11.99
N ASP A 108 21.92 -29.26 -12.59
CA ASP A 108 22.58 -28.32 -13.53
C ASP A 108 23.65 -27.49 -12.79
N TRP A 109 23.34 -26.99 -11.60
CA TRP A 109 24.29 -26.22 -10.79
C TRP A 109 25.54 -27.05 -10.41
N VAL A 110 25.35 -28.30 -9.99
CA VAL A 110 26.46 -29.22 -9.69
C VAL A 110 27.31 -29.44 -10.95
N ARG A 111 26.69 -29.68 -12.08
CA ARG A 111 27.40 -29.87 -13.34
C ARG A 111 28.21 -28.65 -13.77
N GLU A 112 27.71 -27.47 -13.57
CA GLU A 112 28.37 -26.20 -13.89
C GLU A 112 29.52 -25.89 -12.95
N ASN A 113 29.50 -26.39 -11.73
CA ASN A 113 30.46 -26.11 -10.66
C ASN A 113 31.44 -27.27 -10.37
N THR A 114 31.44 -28.34 -11.18
CA THR A 114 32.28 -29.54 -10.96
C THR A 114 33.78 -29.25 -10.81
N GLY A 115 34.27 -28.12 -11.32
CA GLY A 115 35.71 -27.78 -11.29
C GLY A 115 36.27 -27.49 -9.89
N TRP A 116 35.43 -27.16 -8.90
CA TRP A 116 35.84 -26.86 -7.54
C TRP A 116 35.10 -27.66 -6.46
N LEU A 117 33.98 -28.32 -6.81
CA LEU A 117 33.21 -29.14 -5.89
C LEU A 117 34.03 -30.33 -5.41
N LEU A 118 33.98 -30.59 -4.11
CA LEU A 118 34.59 -31.74 -3.45
C LEU A 118 33.49 -32.71 -3.01
N ASP A 119 33.85 -33.96 -2.70
CA ASP A 119 32.89 -34.99 -2.24
C ASP A 119 32.06 -34.50 -1.05
N ARG A 120 32.66 -33.80 -0.10
CA ARG A 120 31.95 -33.19 1.04
C ARG A 120 30.85 -32.19 0.62
N HIS A 121 31.01 -31.48 -0.51
CA HIS A 121 30.00 -30.57 -1.01
C HIS A 121 28.83 -31.32 -1.62
N HIS A 122 29.07 -32.42 -2.32
CA HIS A 122 28.01 -33.29 -2.82
C HIS A 122 27.19 -33.88 -1.69
N GLU A 123 27.82 -34.39 -0.64
CA GLU A 123 27.16 -34.88 0.57
C GLU A 123 26.36 -33.76 1.23
N ALA A 124 26.94 -32.55 1.34
CA ALA A 124 26.30 -31.37 1.88
C ALA A 124 25.04 -30.99 1.13
N ILE A 125 25.09 -30.98 -0.19
CA ILE A 125 23.96 -30.62 -1.06
C ILE A 125 22.81 -31.60 -0.87
N GLU A 126 23.08 -32.90 -0.86
CA GLU A 126 22.04 -33.91 -0.69
C GLU A 126 21.44 -33.90 0.73
N GLU A 127 22.25 -33.73 1.76
CA GLU A 127 21.78 -33.60 3.14
C GLU A 127 20.87 -32.37 3.31
N LEU A 128 21.33 -31.20 2.84
CA LEU A 128 20.54 -29.96 2.94
C LEU A 128 19.27 -30.02 2.10
N ALA A 129 19.32 -30.61 0.91
CA ALA A 129 18.16 -30.78 0.05
C ALA A 129 17.11 -31.68 0.69
N SER A 130 17.53 -32.83 1.26
CA SER A 130 16.63 -33.71 2.00
C SER A 130 16.05 -33.03 3.23
N THR A 131 16.90 -32.34 4.04
CA THR A 131 16.44 -31.59 5.20
C THR A 131 15.38 -30.55 4.85
N LEU A 132 15.58 -29.83 3.74
CA LEU A 132 14.63 -28.81 3.30
C LEU A 132 13.33 -29.42 2.76
N ALA A 133 13.41 -30.53 2.03
CA ALA A 133 12.25 -31.20 1.45
C ALA A 133 11.40 -31.93 2.51
N ASP A 134 12.06 -32.51 3.51
CA ASP A 134 11.41 -33.32 4.55
C ASP A 134 11.09 -32.50 5.83
N ALA A 135 11.35 -31.20 5.82
CA ALA A 135 11.12 -30.32 6.97
C ALA A 135 9.63 -30.34 7.41
N PRO A 136 9.33 -30.77 8.65
CA PRO A 136 7.96 -30.80 9.13
C PRO A 136 7.43 -29.42 9.43
N PHE A 137 6.28 -29.09 8.86
CA PHE A 137 5.50 -27.89 9.21
C PHE A 137 4.24 -28.32 9.98
N PRO A 138 4.28 -28.34 11.32
CA PRO A 138 3.10 -28.64 12.10
C PRO A 138 2.02 -27.62 11.85
N ALA A 139 0.80 -28.06 11.58
CA ALA A 139 -0.36 -27.22 11.40
C ALA A 139 -1.45 -27.60 12.40
N HIS A 140 -2.07 -26.60 13.02
CA HIS A 140 -3.25 -26.79 13.82
C HIS A 140 -4.48 -26.33 13.04
N LEU A 141 -5.38 -27.27 12.77
CA LEU A 141 -6.65 -26.97 12.08
C LEU A 141 -7.71 -26.64 13.13
N ILE A 142 -8.32 -25.47 12.99
CA ILE A 142 -9.42 -24.99 13.85
C ILE A 142 -10.73 -25.16 13.10
N ASP A 143 -11.72 -25.73 13.79
CA ASP A 143 -13.09 -25.82 13.31
C ASP A 143 -13.73 -24.41 13.29
N PRO A 144 -14.38 -23.98 12.18
CA PRO A 144 -14.92 -22.63 12.02
C PRO A 144 -16.21 -22.42 12.85
N ALA A 145 -16.08 -22.32 14.17
CA ALA A 145 -17.18 -21.99 15.07
C ALA A 145 -17.44 -20.46 15.11
N GLY A 146 -17.82 -19.86 13.97
CA GLY A 146 -18.25 -18.45 13.86
C GLY A 146 -17.13 -17.43 13.62
N GLN A 147 -17.48 -16.33 12.94
CA GLN A 147 -16.52 -15.28 12.47
C GLN A 147 -15.71 -14.55 13.56
N GLY A 148 -16.13 -14.61 14.83
CA GLY A 148 -15.41 -13.99 15.95
C GLY A 148 -14.37 -14.89 16.63
N TYR A 149 -14.46 -16.20 16.42
CA TYR A 149 -13.67 -17.20 17.13
C TYR A 149 -12.21 -17.22 16.69
N ASN A 150 -11.94 -17.07 15.40
CA ASN A 150 -10.61 -17.07 14.83
C ASN A 150 -9.76 -15.89 15.33
N VAL A 151 -10.36 -14.71 15.52
CA VAL A 151 -9.69 -13.51 16.04
C VAL A 151 -9.32 -13.68 17.50
N GLU A 152 -10.21 -14.25 18.30
CA GLU A 152 -9.96 -14.48 19.73
C GLU A 152 -8.86 -15.54 19.97
N ILE A 153 -8.84 -16.59 19.16
CA ILE A 153 -7.78 -17.63 19.24
C ILE A 153 -6.44 -17.03 18.83
N PHE A 154 -6.39 -16.29 17.70
CA PHE A 154 -5.17 -15.61 17.24
C PHE A 154 -4.62 -14.66 18.32
N ARG A 155 -5.51 -13.86 18.92
CA ARG A 155 -5.17 -12.95 20.01
C ARG A 155 -4.58 -13.69 21.21
N ARG A 156 -5.18 -14.80 21.66
CA ARG A 156 -4.71 -15.58 22.83
C ARG A 156 -3.39 -16.27 22.60
N ILE A 157 -3.16 -16.83 21.41
CA ILE A 157 -1.91 -17.52 21.08
C ILE A 157 -0.73 -16.52 21.00
N ASN A 158 -0.97 -15.31 20.50
CA ASN A 158 0.06 -14.30 20.33
C ASN A 158 0.30 -13.40 21.57
N THR A 159 -0.59 -13.39 22.56
CA THR A 159 -0.41 -12.59 23.80
C THR A 159 0.75 -13.06 24.67
N SER A 160 1.29 -14.24 24.41
CA SER A 160 2.39 -14.81 25.22
C SER A 160 3.79 -14.49 24.72
N SER A 161 3.99 -13.90 23.53
CA SER A 161 5.34 -13.74 22.96
C SER A 161 5.67 -12.43 22.23
N ARG A 162 4.69 -11.59 21.89
CA ARG A 162 4.96 -10.27 21.29
C ARG A 162 3.71 -9.38 21.34
N SER A 163 3.87 -8.07 21.57
CA SER A 163 2.77 -7.13 21.41
C SER A 163 2.30 -7.14 19.94
N LEU A 164 1.04 -7.55 19.74
CA LEU A 164 0.38 -7.52 18.43
C LEU A 164 0.26 -6.09 17.97
N THR A 165 0.66 -5.84 16.74
CA THR A 165 0.29 -4.61 16.05
C THR A 165 -1.15 -4.73 15.54
N ASP A 166 -1.86 -3.60 15.42
CA ASP A 166 -3.20 -3.56 14.84
C ASP A 166 -3.25 -4.17 13.44
N GLN A 167 -2.11 -4.20 12.73
CA GLN A 167 -1.94 -4.87 11.44
C GLN A 167 -2.05 -6.41 11.50
N ASP A 168 -1.56 -7.03 12.58
CA ASP A 168 -1.60 -8.49 12.73
C ASP A 168 -3.02 -8.97 13.07
N LEU A 169 -3.75 -8.18 13.87
CA LEU A 169 -5.18 -8.39 14.16
C LEU A 169 -6.05 -8.21 12.90
N ALA A 170 -5.68 -7.29 12.05
CA ALA A 170 -6.36 -7.00 10.80
C ALA A 170 -6.30 -8.16 9.81
N ARG A 171 -5.12 -8.79 9.68
CA ARG A 171 -4.92 -9.96 8.80
C ARG A 171 -5.72 -11.18 9.24
N ALA A 172 -5.90 -11.39 10.55
CA ALA A 172 -6.65 -12.52 11.09
C ALA A 172 -8.17 -12.40 10.89
N SER A 173 -8.68 -11.19 10.63
CA SER A 173 -10.12 -10.93 10.62
C SER A 173 -10.78 -10.88 9.24
N SER A 174 -10.07 -10.80 8.14
CA SER A 174 -10.68 -10.80 6.79
C SER A 174 -9.64 -10.90 5.65
N PRO A 175 -9.50 -12.05 5.03
CA PRO A 175 -8.71 -12.18 3.79
C PRO A 175 -9.42 -11.62 2.55
N ALA A 176 -10.76 -11.65 2.52
CA ALA A 176 -11.56 -11.33 1.33
C ALA A 176 -11.81 -9.84 1.07
N SER A 177 -11.36 -8.94 1.92
CA SER A 177 -11.72 -7.52 1.83
C SER A 177 -10.69 -6.59 1.22
N ASP A 178 -9.47 -7.05 1.03
CA ASP A 178 -8.40 -6.26 0.40
C ASP A 178 -8.60 -6.11 -1.12
N THR A 179 -9.35 -7.01 -1.73
CA THR A 179 -9.40 -7.17 -3.19
C THR A 179 -10.08 -6.03 -3.96
N ALA A 180 -11.07 -5.34 -3.40
CA ALA A 180 -11.79 -4.30 -4.16
C ALA A 180 -10.97 -3.01 -4.31
N PHE A 181 -10.26 -2.59 -3.27
CA PHE A 181 -9.35 -1.44 -3.29
C PHE A 181 -8.02 -1.77 -3.97
N ASP A 182 -7.45 -2.96 -3.72
CA ASP A 182 -6.25 -3.46 -4.38
C ASP A 182 -6.48 -3.64 -5.89
N ARG A 183 -7.61 -4.24 -6.31
CA ARG A 183 -7.99 -4.33 -7.74
C ARG A 183 -8.14 -2.97 -8.39
N ALA A 184 -8.55 -1.94 -7.64
CA ALA A 184 -8.56 -0.58 -8.12
C ALA A 184 -7.16 0.06 -8.13
N GLY A 185 -6.12 -0.59 -7.57
CA GLY A 185 -4.78 -0.02 -7.37
C GLY A 185 -4.82 1.23 -6.49
N PHE A 186 -5.74 1.27 -5.52
CA PHE A 186 -5.96 2.43 -4.65
C PHE A 186 -5.36 2.22 -3.24
N GLY A 187 -4.71 1.09 -3.03
CA GLY A 187 -4.06 0.72 -1.77
C GLY A 187 -4.90 -0.13 -0.84
N ARG A 188 -4.33 -0.53 0.28
CA ARG A 188 -4.94 -1.46 1.23
C ARG A 188 -5.73 -0.75 2.30
N VAL A 189 -6.94 -1.24 2.58
CA VAL A 189 -7.78 -0.77 3.69
C VAL A 189 -7.49 -1.61 4.93
N SER A 190 -7.14 -0.96 6.05
CA SER A 190 -6.97 -1.68 7.31
C SER A 190 -8.29 -2.31 7.78
N ALA A 191 -8.23 -3.43 8.51
CA ALA A 191 -9.44 -4.09 9.01
C ALA A 191 -10.30 -3.17 9.90
N GLN A 192 -9.67 -2.29 10.66
CA GLN A 192 -10.38 -1.31 11.46
C GLN A 192 -11.19 -0.33 10.59
N ARG A 193 -10.57 0.22 9.55
CA ARG A 193 -11.25 1.09 8.56
C ARG A 193 -12.35 0.34 7.84
N LEU A 194 -12.08 -0.89 7.41
CA LEU A 194 -13.08 -1.72 6.76
C LEU A 194 -14.27 -2.01 7.66
N GLN A 195 -14.04 -2.33 8.93
CA GLN A 195 -15.12 -2.53 9.90
C GLN A 195 -15.92 -1.25 10.10
N ALA A 196 -15.27 -0.09 10.16
CA ALA A 196 -15.93 1.20 10.23
C ALA A 196 -16.80 1.46 8.98
N VAL A 197 -16.25 1.21 7.78
CA VAL A 197 -17.02 1.31 6.52
C VAL A 197 -18.21 0.35 6.51
N ARG A 198 -18.04 -0.91 6.91
CA ARG A 198 -19.16 -1.88 7.01
C ARG A 198 -20.28 -1.38 7.92
N ARG A 199 -19.95 -0.89 9.12
CA ARG A 199 -20.93 -0.32 10.04
C ARG A 199 -21.64 0.88 9.43
N THR A 200 -20.89 1.78 8.78
CA THR A 200 -21.44 2.97 8.12
C THR A 200 -22.39 2.57 6.99
N VAL A 201 -22.00 1.64 6.12
CA VAL A 201 -22.83 1.14 5.02
C VAL A 201 -24.10 0.50 5.57
N GLN A 202 -24.00 -0.37 6.57
CA GLN A 202 -25.16 -1.02 7.21
C GLN A 202 -26.14 -0.02 7.84
N ALA A 203 -25.65 1.11 8.34
CA ALA A 203 -26.49 2.13 8.97
C ALA A 203 -27.32 2.96 7.97
N VAL A 204 -26.88 3.06 6.70
CA VAL A 204 -27.49 3.95 5.71
C VAL A 204 -28.03 3.25 4.47
N ALA A 205 -27.56 2.05 4.14
CA ALA A 205 -27.99 1.30 2.98
C ALA A 205 -29.40 0.73 3.17
N ALA A 206 -30.17 0.66 2.06
CA ALA A 206 -31.40 -0.11 2.00
C ALA A 206 -31.13 -1.62 2.14
N ALA A 207 -32.15 -2.44 2.43
CA ALA A 207 -32.01 -3.89 2.58
C ALA A 207 -31.39 -4.57 1.36
N ASP A 208 -31.67 -4.08 0.18
CA ASP A 208 -31.11 -4.55 -1.11
C ASP A 208 -29.99 -3.64 -1.64
N GLY A 209 -29.36 -2.87 -0.76
CA GLY A 209 -28.31 -1.91 -1.12
C GLY A 209 -26.98 -2.58 -1.52
N PRO A 210 -26.01 -1.79 -2.01
CA PRO A 210 -24.73 -2.31 -2.45
C PRO A 210 -23.94 -2.93 -1.29
N SER A 211 -23.18 -3.97 -1.59
CA SER A 211 -22.27 -4.58 -0.61
C SER A 211 -21.15 -3.59 -0.22
N PRO A 212 -20.56 -3.71 0.97
CA PRO A 212 -19.44 -2.86 1.38
C PRO A 212 -18.27 -2.86 0.39
N GLN A 213 -18.03 -3.97 -0.29
CA GLN A 213 -16.98 -4.10 -1.32
C GLN A 213 -17.31 -3.29 -2.57
N GLN A 214 -18.57 -3.34 -3.04
CA GLN A 214 -19.02 -2.50 -4.16
C GLN A 214 -18.94 -1.02 -3.82
N VAL A 215 -19.34 -0.64 -2.59
CA VAL A 215 -19.23 0.73 -2.09
C VAL A 215 -17.77 1.18 -2.10
N LEU A 216 -16.85 0.39 -1.57
CA LEU A 216 -15.43 0.72 -1.55
C LEU A 216 -14.87 0.90 -2.97
N PHE A 217 -15.20 0.00 -3.90
CA PHE A 217 -14.77 0.13 -5.29
C PHE A 217 -15.24 1.45 -5.93
N GLN A 218 -16.50 1.82 -5.72
CA GLN A 218 -17.06 3.07 -6.22
C GLN A 218 -16.43 4.29 -5.56
N VAL A 219 -16.16 4.23 -4.25
CA VAL A 219 -15.44 5.28 -3.51
C VAL A 219 -14.00 5.45 -4.04
N ALA A 220 -13.26 4.36 -4.26
CA ALA A 220 -11.92 4.43 -4.83
C ALA A 220 -11.92 5.06 -6.23
N THR A 221 -12.90 4.69 -7.05
CA THR A 221 -13.07 5.26 -8.40
C THR A 221 -13.33 6.76 -8.31
N THR A 222 -14.25 7.20 -7.45
CA THR A 222 -14.58 8.62 -7.24
C THR A 222 -13.36 9.39 -6.71
N LEU A 223 -12.67 8.87 -5.71
CA LEU A 223 -11.50 9.52 -5.13
C LEU A 223 -10.39 9.73 -6.15
N ARG A 224 -10.11 8.73 -6.98
CA ARG A 224 -9.07 8.81 -7.99
C ARG A 224 -9.45 9.69 -9.16
N ARG A 225 -10.61 9.43 -9.78
CA ARG A 225 -11.03 10.08 -11.03
C ARG A 225 -11.51 11.51 -10.81
N ASP A 226 -12.31 11.72 -9.77
CA ASP A 226 -13.08 12.97 -9.60
C ASP A 226 -12.50 13.87 -8.50
N VAL A 227 -11.98 13.27 -7.43
CA VAL A 227 -11.41 14.01 -6.28
C VAL A 227 -9.90 14.24 -6.43
N HIS A 228 -9.24 13.52 -7.35
CA HIS A 228 -7.81 13.62 -7.63
C HIS A 228 -6.92 13.17 -6.44
N ILE A 229 -7.39 12.22 -5.66
CA ILE A 229 -6.59 11.53 -4.66
C ILE A 229 -6.14 10.19 -5.26
N PRO A 230 -4.87 10.00 -5.59
CA PRO A 230 -4.41 8.84 -6.37
C PRO A 230 -4.32 7.56 -5.55
N HIS A 231 -4.22 7.65 -4.23
CA HIS A 231 -4.03 6.51 -3.33
C HIS A 231 -4.62 6.76 -1.95
N LEU A 232 -5.09 5.71 -1.26
CA LEU A 232 -5.74 5.80 0.05
C LEU A 232 -4.84 6.43 1.14
N ARG A 233 -3.53 6.17 1.11
CA ARG A 233 -2.58 6.77 2.06
C ARG A 233 -2.48 8.28 1.95
N LEU A 234 -2.90 8.84 0.82
CA LEU A 234 -2.91 10.28 0.56
C LEU A 234 -4.25 10.96 0.89
N LEU A 235 -5.27 10.18 1.33
CA LEU A 235 -6.55 10.77 1.74
C LEU A 235 -6.30 11.60 3.03
N PRO A 236 -6.51 12.92 3.02
CA PRO A 236 -6.10 13.80 4.13
C PRO A 236 -6.64 13.36 5.49
N HIS A 237 -7.93 13.03 5.57
CA HIS A 237 -8.53 12.52 6.80
C HIS A 237 -9.23 11.19 6.57
N ASP A 238 -9.01 10.23 7.45
CA ASP A 238 -9.64 8.91 7.38
C ASP A 238 -11.17 8.96 7.47
N SER A 239 -11.71 9.98 8.15
CA SER A 239 -13.14 10.24 8.25
C SER A 239 -13.81 10.48 6.90
N MET A 240 -13.10 11.02 5.91
CA MET A 240 -13.62 11.26 4.56
C MET A 240 -14.01 9.96 3.86
N LEU A 241 -13.27 8.87 4.09
CA LEU A 241 -13.61 7.55 3.56
C LEU A 241 -15.01 7.11 4.02
N LEU A 242 -15.33 7.32 5.31
CA LEU A 242 -16.62 6.93 5.89
C LEU A 242 -17.77 7.77 5.31
N VAL A 243 -17.56 9.07 5.15
CA VAL A 243 -18.58 9.97 4.58
C VAL A 243 -18.89 9.63 3.12
N LEU A 244 -17.84 9.37 2.31
CA LEU A 244 -18.01 8.95 0.92
C LEU A 244 -18.65 7.57 0.83
N ALA A 245 -18.29 6.64 1.74
CA ALA A 245 -18.93 5.31 1.80
C ALA A 245 -20.41 5.41 2.16
N ALA A 246 -20.79 6.27 3.13
CA ALA A 246 -22.16 6.53 3.48
C ALA A 246 -22.97 7.09 2.29
N PHE A 247 -22.37 8.06 1.59
CA PHE A 247 -23.00 8.66 0.41
C PHE A 247 -23.25 7.62 -0.70
N VAL A 248 -22.19 6.87 -1.07
CA VAL A 248 -22.28 5.85 -2.12
C VAL A 248 -23.25 4.73 -1.73
N ALA A 249 -23.27 4.31 -0.47
CA ALA A 249 -24.20 3.29 0.01
C ALA A 249 -25.66 3.72 -0.08
N LYS A 250 -25.93 5.02 0.09
CA LYS A 250 -27.31 5.57 0.10
C LYS A 250 -27.78 5.99 -1.28
N PHE A 251 -26.92 6.62 -2.06
CA PHE A 251 -27.28 7.30 -3.30
C PHE A 251 -26.63 6.71 -4.55
N GLY A 252 -25.70 5.78 -4.40
CA GLY A 252 -24.87 5.26 -5.49
C GLY A 252 -23.69 6.16 -5.85
N GLN A 253 -23.07 5.87 -6.97
CA GLN A 253 -21.92 6.63 -7.46
C GLN A 253 -22.34 8.07 -7.81
N PRO A 254 -21.58 9.09 -7.36
CA PRO A 254 -21.93 10.48 -7.64
C PRO A 254 -21.86 10.80 -9.13
N GLU A 255 -22.84 11.56 -9.62
CA GLU A 255 -22.82 12.17 -10.96
C GLU A 255 -21.74 13.26 -11.01
N GLU A 256 -21.32 13.66 -12.22
CA GLU A 256 -20.22 14.58 -12.50
C GLU A 256 -20.23 15.85 -11.59
N ARG A 257 -21.37 16.56 -11.53
CA ARG A 257 -21.48 17.78 -10.70
C ARG A 257 -21.39 17.47 -9.19
N THR A 258 -21.98 16.38 -8.75
CA THR A 258 -21.89 15.94 -7.36
C THR A 258 -20.46 15.52 -7.01
N ALA A 259 -19.77 14.85 -7.90
CA ALA A 259 -18.39 14.45 -7.74
C ALA A 259 -17.44 15.66 -7.67
N GLU A 260 -17.68 16.69 -8.51
CA GLU A 260 -16.98 17.96 -8.47
C GLU A 260 -17.16 18.67 -7.10
N LEU A 261 -18.39 18.71 -6.58
CA LEU A 261 -18.67 19.30 -5.28
C LEU A 261 -18.04 18.47 -4.14
N PHE A 262 -17.97 17.12 -4.28
CA PHE A 262 -17.20 16.29 -3.35
C PHE A 262 -15.71 16.60 -3.39
N ARG A 263 -15.11 16.81 -4.57
CA ARG A 263 -13.72 17.23 -4.69
C ARG A 263 -13.48 18.51 -3.87
N ARG A 264 -14.31 19.54 -4.06
CA ARG A 264 -14.22 20.79 -3.28
C ARG A 264 -14.30 20.53 -1.78
N TRP A 265 -15.27 19.73 -1.34
CA TRP A 265 -15.43 19.37 0.07
C TRP A 265 -14.18 18.69 0.63
N VAL A 266 -13.67 17.66 -0.03
CA VAL A 266 -12.47 16.93 0.43
C VAL A 266 -11.30 17.87 0.57
N TRP A 267 -11.02 18.70 -0.43
CA TRP A 267 -9.86 19.57 -0.43
C TRP A 267 -10.00 20.78 0.50
N ARG A 268 -11.21 21.30 0.69
CA ARG A 268 -11.46 22.33 1.68
C ARG A 268 -11.34 21.82 3.11
N MET A 269 -11.78 20.59 3.36
CA MET A 269 -11.62 19.96 4.67
C MET A 269 -10.19 19.51 4.95
N ALA A 270 -9.38 19.27 3.93
CA ALA A 270 -8.02 18.75 4.04
C ALA A 270 -7.06 19.65 4.82
N ILE A 271 -7.28 20.97 4.80
CA ILE A 271 -6.46 21.96 5.51
C ILE A 271 -6.80 22.10 7.00
N LEU A 272 -7.80 21.38 7.50
CA LEU A 272 -8.21 21.45 8.89
C LEU A 272 -7.39 20.48 9.75
N GLU A 273 -6.71 21.01 10.73
CA GLU A 273 -6.04 20.25 11.79
C GLU A 273 -6.44 20.80 13.16
N PRO A 274 -6.89 19.97 14.10
CA PRO A 274 -7.10 18.52 13.96
C PRO A 274 -8.26 18.15 13.04
N ALA A 275 -8.24 16.88 12.56
CA ALA A 275 -9.33 16.33 11.74
C ALA A 275 -10.69 16.49 12.44
N PRO A 276 -11.70 17.02 11.77
CA PRO A 276 -13.03 17.11 12.38
C PRO A 276 -13.65 15.73 12.56
N PRO A 277 -14.42 15.50 13.65
CA PRO A 277 -15.08 14.23 13.87
C PRO A 277 -16.09 13.92 12.75
N PRO A 278 -16.21 12.64 12.34
CA PRO A 278 -17.06 12.27 11.19
C PRO A 278 -18.56 12.40 11.43
N ASP A 279 -19.02 12.42 12.69
CA ASP A 279 -20.43 12.30 13.07
C ASP A 279 -21.31 13.37 12.45
N ALA A 280 -20.88 14.62 12.44
CA ALA A 280 -21.62 15.73 11.85
C ALA A 280 -21.78 15.55 10.33
N SER A 281 -20.71 15.13 9.61
CA SER A 281 -20.72 14.87 8.17
C SER A 281 -21.54 13.65 7.83
N LEU A 282 -21.45 12.57 8.61
CA LEU A 282 -22.25 11.37 8.46
C LEU A 282 -23.74 11.66 8.69
N SER A 283 -24.08 12.48 9.70
CA SER A 283 -25.46 12.89 9.96
C SER A 283 -26.04 13.67 8.76
N ARG A 284 -25.29 14.58 8.15
CA ARG A 284 -25.73 15.32 6.95
C ARG A 284 -26.03 14.40 5.78
N VAL A 285 -25.19 13.39 5.53
CA VAL A 285 -25.42 12.40 4.49
C VAL A 285 -26.63 11.51 4.82
N SER A 286 -26.72 11.05 6.06
CA SER A 286 -27.80 10.11 6.48
C SER A 286 -29.19 10.76 6.44
N THR A 287 -29.31 12.05 6.76
CA THR A 287 -30.57 12.79 6.80
C THR A 287 -30.96 13.41 5.44
N ALA A 288 -30.00 13.60 4.53
CA ALA A 288 -30.24 14.18 3.21
C ALA A 288 -31.29 13.39 2.40
N THR A 289 -32.14 14.09 1.67
CA THR A 289 -33.19 13.49 0.83
C THR A 289 -32.75 13.27 -0.60
N SER A 290 -31.69 13.95 -1.04
CA SER A 290 -31.11 13.82 -2.38
C SER A 290 -29.56 13.84 -2.33
N PRO A 291 -28.89 13.34 -3.39
CA PRO A 291 -27.44 13.47 -3.51
C PRO A 291 -26.95 14.92 -3.45
N GLY A 292 -27.71 15.84 -4.03
CA GLY A 292 -27.44 17.27 -4.01
C GLY A 292 -27.48 17.87 -2.61
N ASP A 293 -28.55 17.56 -1.84
CA ASP A 293 -28.68 18.02 -0.46
C ASP A 293 -27.54 17.52 0.39
N ALA A 294 -27.12 16.26 0.22
CA ALA A 294 -26.03 15.68 0.97
C ALA A 294 -24.72 16.44 0.75
N VAL A 295 -24.31 16.65 -0.52
CA VAL A 295 -23.04 17.30 -0.82
C VAL A 295 -23.04 18.78 -0.49
N LEU A 296 -24.15 19.50 -0.70
CA LEU A 296 -24.28 20.91 -0.31
C LEU A 296 -24.22 21.06 1.22
N GLY A 297 -24.89 20.20 1.95
CA GLY A 297 -24.80 20.20 3.42
C GLY A 297 -23.38 19.91 3.93
N LEU A 298 -22.59 19.09 3.24
CA LEU A 298 -21.18 18.89 3.56
C LEU A 298 -20.36 20.15 3.30
N LEU A 299 -20.58 20.83 2.17
CA LEU A 299 -19.85 22.05 1.80
C LEU A 299 -20.17 23.24 2.71
N GLU A 300 -21.40 23.35 3.21
CA GLU A 300 -21.78 24.37 4.20
C GLU A 300 -20.95 24.29 5.51
N ALA A 301 -20.46 23.09 5.85
CA ALA A 301 -19.64 22.86 7.02
C ALA A 301 -18.12 22.97 6.74
N ALA A 302 -17.75 23.08 5.47
CA ALA A 302 -16.35 23.22 5.07
C ALA A 302 -15.89 24.70 5.09
N PRO A 303 -14.58 24.95 5.24
CA PRO A 303 -14.05 26.31 5.10
C PRO A 303 -14.46 26.95 3.76
N ALA A 304 -14.86 28.21 3.81
CA ALA A 304 -15.23 28.97 2.61
C ALA A 304 -14.01 29.54 1.86
N ALA A 305 -12.86 29.65 2.54
CA ALA A 305 -11.60 30.15 2.02
C ALA A 305 -10.43 29.43 2.68
N MET A 306 -9.28 29.47 2.04
CA MET A 306 -8.04 28.88 2.59
C MET A 306 -7.51 29.67 3.80
N GLY A 307 -7.82 30.96 3.88
CA GLY A 307 -7.31 31.84 4.95
C GLY A 307 -5.78 31.96 4.91
N ASP A 308 -5.19 31.99 6.09
CA ASP A 308 -3.73 32.10 6.27
C ASP A 308 -3.05 30.72 6.37
N TRP A 309 -3.71 29.64 5.94
CA TRP A 309 -3.13 28.31 5.97
C TRP A 309 -1.91 28.23 5.04
N VAL A 310 -0.83 27.67 5.57
CA VAL A 310 0.41 27.38 4.84
C VAL A 310 0.82 25.92 5.11
N PRO A 311 1.48 25.25 4.15
CA PRO A 311 2.01 23.91 4.36
C PRO A 311 3.06 23.89 5.47
N ASP A 312 2.97 22.92 6.38
CA ASP A 312 4.02 22.62 7.33
C ASP A 312 5.02 21.67 6.67
N LEU A 313 6.26 22.14 6.49
CA LEU A 313 7.33 21.40 5.81
C LEU A 313 8.42 20.89 6.77
N ASP A 314 8.28 21.08 8.07
CA ASP A 314 9.35 20.81 9.03
C ASP A 314 9.51 19.31 9.31
N HIS A 315 8.41 18.55 9.42
CA HIS A 315 8.45 17.15 9.84
C HIS A 315 7.51 16.28 8.99
N HIS A 316 7.82 15.00 8.86
CA HIS A 316 6.98 13.99 8.17
C HIS A 316 6.81 12.69 8.96
N ALA A 317 7.00 12.73 10.29
CA ALA A 317 7.10 11.51 11.11
C ALA A 317 5.77 10.79 11.36
N GLU A 318 4.65 11.51 11.39
CA GLU A 318 3.36 10.95 11.85
C GLU A 318 2.33 10.72 10.75
N TRP A 319 2.63 11.10 9.50
CA TRP A 319 1.74 10.94 8.35
C TRP A 319 0.34 11.55 8.58
N GLN A 320 0.34 12.78 9.12
CA GLN A 320 -0.86 13.58 9.39
C GLN A 320 -1.45 14.17 8.10
N ALA A 321 -2.48 15.00 8.21
CA ALA A 321 -3.12 15.61 7.03
C ALA A 321 -2.16 16.54 6.28
N SER A 322 -1.38 17.35 6.99
CA SER A 322 -0.29 18.17 6.42
C SER A 322 0.71 17.34 5.63
N ASP A 323 1.18 16.20 6.17
CA ASP A 323 2.09 15.29 5.48
C ASP A 323 1.51 14.75 4.18
N ARG A 324 0.23 14.36 4.21
CA ARG A 324 -0.49 13.85 3.04
C ARG A 324 -0.68 14.93 1.98
N LEU A 325 -0.91 16.17 2.38
CA LEU A 325 -0.99 17.32 1.47
C LEU A 325 0.38 17.63 0.84
N ASN A 326 1.46 17.56 1.61
CA ASN A 326 2.82 17.72 1.08
C ASN A 326 3.18 16.62 0.08
N ALA A 327 2.83 15.37 0.39
CA ALA A 327 3.00 14.26 -0.55
C ALA A 327 2.15 14.41 -1.82
N LEU A 328 0.92 14.97 -1.72
CA LEU A 328 0.08 15.31 -2.87
C LEU A 328 0.68 16.46 -3.69
N GLY A 329 1.35 17.41 -3.04
CA GLY A 329 2.13 18.44 -3.72
C GLY A 329 3.27 17.86 -4.55
N LEU A 330 4.07 16.95 -3.96
CA LEU A 330 5.12 16.21 -4.70
C LEU A 330 4.51 15.37 -5.84
N TRP A 331 3.42 14.67 -5.58
CA TRP A 331 2.71 13.87 -6.59
C TRP A 331 2.19 14.71 -7.75
N SER A 332 1.78 15.95 -7.50
CA SER A 332 1.22 16.85 -8.52
C SER A 332 2.23 17.24 -9.59
N ALA A 333 3.53 17.12 -9.30
CA ALA A 333 4.61 17.35 -10.27
C ALA A 333 4.77 16.20 -11.28
N GLY A 334 4.03 15.09 -11.12
CA GLY A 334 4.08 13.94 -12.02
C GLY A 334 5.39 13.16 -11.92
N PRO A 335 5.76 12.64 -10.72
CA PRO A 335 7.06 12.06 -10.48
C PRO A 335 7.36 10.89 -11.42
N ARG A 336 8.61 10.80 -11.86
CA ARG A 336 9.14 9.80 -12.77
C ARG A 336 10.26 9.00 -12.11
N HIS A 337 10.54 7.82 -12.63
CA HIS A 337 11.74 7.07 -12.23
C HIS A 337 13.00 7.88 -12.53
N LEU A 338 13.90 7.95 -11.54
CA LEU A 338 15.23 8.59 -11.70
C LEU A 338 16.25 7.66 -12.36
N ASP A 339 15.84 6.46 -12.76
CA ASP A 339 16.65 5.52 -13.52
C ASP A 339 16.67 5.84 -15.04
N GLU A 340 17.34 5.02 -15.83
CA GLU A 340 17.50 5.23 -17.28
C GLU A 340 16.16 5.18 -18.07
N ASN A 341 15.08 4.68 -17.44
CA ASN A 341 13.79 4.52 -18.12
C ASN A 341 12.91 5.77 -18.05
N HIS A 342 13.12 6.66 -17.06
CA HIS A 342 12.36 7.91 -16.84
C HIS A 342 10.83 7.74 -16.95
N ALA A 343 10.32 6.53 -16.70
CA ALA A 343 8.89 6.23 -16.78
C ALA A 343 8.12 6.95 -15.66
N PRO A 344 6.83 7.34 -15.87
CA PRO A 344 6.00 7.86 -14.81
C PRO A 344 5.84 6.85 -13.66
N LEU A 345 5.98 7.30 -12.42
CA LEU A 345 5.74 6.49 -11.24
C LEU A 345 4.23 6.27 -11.04
N SER A 346 3.84 5.07 -10.64
CA SER A 346 2.47 4.79 -10.24
C SER A 346 2.27 5.04 -8.74
N ALA A 347 1.06 5.44 -8.34
CA ALA A 347 0.74 5.67 -6.94
C ALA A 347 0.84 4.38 -6.10
N ALA A 348 0.43 3.24 -6.65
CA ALA A 348 0.53 1.95 -5.99
C ALA A 348 2.00 1.56 -5.73
N GLU A 349 2.88 1.75 -6.71
CA GLU A 349 4.31 1.46 -6.59
C GLU A 349 4.96 2.23 -5.43
N ILE A 350 4.58 3.50 -5.24
CA ILE A 350 5.12 4.35 -4.18
C ILE A 350 4.47 4.05 -2.84
N PHE A 351 3.13 4.11 -2.78
CA PHE A 351 2.39 4.16 -1.53
C PHE A 351 1.98 2.81 -0.96
N ASP A 352 2.08 1.71 -1.73
CA ASP A 352 1.99 0.34 -1.20
C ASP A 352 3.32 -0.16 -0.65
N SER A 353 4.44 0.53 -0.95
CA SER A 353 5.73 0.29 -0.31
C SER A 353 5.67 0.63 1.19
N GLY A 354 6.51 0.00 1.99
CA GLY A 354 6.59 0.30 3.43
C GLY A 354 7.03 1.74 3.72
N GLU A 355 7.89 2.29 2.85
CA GLU A 355 8.53 3.61 2.98
C GLU A 355 8.31 4.44 1.71
N PRO A 356 7.22 5.21 1.64
CA PRO A 356 6.88 5.99 0.44
C PRO A 356 7.78 7.23 0.23
N LEU A 357 8.48 7.67 1.28
CA LEU A 357 9.36 8.83 1.22
C LEU A 357 10.81 8.41 1.45
N HIS A 358 11.70 8.99 0.66
CA HIS A 358 13.13 8.83 0.78
C HIS A 358 13.78 10.19 0.97
N GLU A 359 14.59 10.34 2.01
CA GLU A 359 15.27 11.60 2.28
C GLU A 359 16.61 11.69 1.52
N LEU A 360 16.85 12.85 0.94
CA LEU A 360 18.17 13.23 0.45
C LEU A 360 19.12 13.49 1.63
N MET A 361 20.26 12.81 1.65
CA MET A 361 21.25 12.99 2.72
C MET A 361 21.69 14.46 2.82
N GLY A 362 21.57 15.02 4.01
CA GLY A 362 21.95 16.40 4.31
C GLY A 362 20.82 17.43 4.17
N VAL A 363 19.61 17.00 3.74
CA VAL A 363 18.43 17.88 3.63
C VAL A 363 17.29 17.25 4.43
N PRO A 364 17.11 17.62 5.70
CA PRO A 364 16.07 17.05 6.55
C PRO A 364 14.67 17.53 6.17
N GLY A 365 13.66 16.74 6.52
CA GLY A 365 12.24 17.08 6.37
C GLY A 365 11.74 17.03 4.92
N TRP A 366 10.59 17.66 4.71
CA TRP A 366 9.94 17.66 3.40
C TRP A 366 10.76 18.24 2.25
N PRO A 367 11.62 19.26 2.45
CA PRO A 367 12.51 19.76 1.40
C PRO A 367 13.48 18.70 0.86
N GLY A 368 13.86 17.71 1.67
CA GLY A 368 14.67 16.57 1.27
C GLY A 368 13.88 15.36 0.78
N ALA A 369 12.57 15.32 0.96
CA ALA A 369 11.75 14.15 0.65
C ALA A 369 11.57 13.93 -0.86
N LEU A 370 11.71 12.67 -1.27
CA LEU A 370 11.44 12.17 -2.62
C LEU A 370 10.43 11.03 -2.55
N LEU A 371 9.55 10.94 -3.55
CA LEU A 371 8.61 9.84 -3.72
C LEU A 371 9.24 8.59 -4.37
N HIS A 372 10.48 8.64 -4.75
CA HIS A 372 11.21 7.54 -5.36
C HIS A 372 12.64 7.48 -4.83
N ARG A 373 13.10 6.29 -4.49
CA ARG A 373 14.47 6.08 -4.07
C ARG A 373 15.40 6.02 -5.30
N PRO A 374 16.31 6.95 -5.47
CA PRO A 374 17.31 6.83 -6.53
C PRO A 374 18.21 5.62 -6.24
N THR A 375 18.49 4.82 -7.26
CA THR A 375 19.36 3.64 -7.16
C THR A 375 20.80 4.02 -6.84
N ASP A 376 21.25 5.20 -7.29
CA ASP A 376 22.57 5.78 -7.02
C ASP A 376 22.47 7.32 -7.01
N ARG A 377 23.37 7.99 -6.30
CA ARG A 377 23.52 9.45 -6.38
C ARG A 377 23.79 9.95 -7.80
N ARG A 378 24.40 9.13 -8.65
CA ARG A 378 24.60 9.42 -10.07
C ARG A 378 23.29 9.59 -10.84
N ALA A 379 22.18 9.04 -10.36
CA ALA A 379 20.89 9.21 -10.99
C ALA A 379 20.51 10.69 -11.15
N PHE A 380 20.83 11.56 -10.17
CA PHE A 380 20.61 13.00 -10.28
C PHE A 380 21.51 13.70 -11.32
N HIS A 381 22.68 13.17 -11.59
CA HIS A 381 23.58 13.69 -12.62
C HIS A 381 23.17 13.27 -14.03
N LEU A 382 22.59 12.06 -14.14
CA LEU A 382 22.20 11.44 -15.41
C LEU A 382 20.79 11.82 -15.84
N ALA A 383 19.90 12.11 -14.89
CA ALA A 383 18.52 12.47 -15.18
C ALA A 383 18.46 13.78 -15.98
N ASP A 384 17.57 13.81 -16.96
CA ASP A 384 17.25 15.03 -17.70
C ASP A 384 16.50 16.05 -16.84
N GLN A 385 16.41 17.28 -17.33
CA GLN A 385 15.77 18.36 -16.58
C GLN A 385 14.26 18.14 -16.38
N GLU A 386 13.58 17.44 -17.30
CA GLU A 386 12.16 17.12 -17.19
C GLU A 386 11.93 16.12 -16.05
N THR A 387 12.74 15.08 -15.97
CA THR A 387 12.68 14.09 -14.89
C THR A 387 13.02 14.73 -13.53
N LEU A 388 14.02 15.58 -13.44
CA LEU A 388 14.35 16.30 -12.21
C LEU A 388 13.21 17.25 -11.79
N ALA A 389 12.62 17.99 -12.73
CA ALA A 389 11.50 18.89 -12.47
C ALA A 389 10.26 18.12 -11.95
N SER A 390 10.06 16.88 -12.37
CA SER A 390 8.99 16.02 -11.85
C SER A 390 9.15 15.65 -10.37
N HIS A 391 10.33 15.91 -9.80
CA HIS A 391 10.64 15.80 -8.37
C HIS A 391 10.82 17.16 -7.69
N LEU A 392 10.35 18.24 -8.31
CA LEU A 392 10.56 19.63 -7.86
C LEU A 392 12.04 19.98 -7.70
N ILE A 393 12.87 19.54 -8.64
CA ILE A 393 14.29 19.88 -8.75
C ILE A 393 14.47 20.65 -10.06
N ASP A 394 14.34 21.97 -10.00
CA ASP A 394 14.58 22.85 -11.14
C ASP A 394 16.07 23.06 -11.41
N ALA A 395 16.43 23.91 -12.36
CA ALA A 395 17.81 24.17 -12.70
C ALA A 395 18.62 24.72 -11.52
N THR A 396 18.03 25.61 -10.73
CA THR A 396 18.66 26.20 -9.55
C THR A 396 18.89 25.17 -8.45
N ALA A 397 17.86 24.38 -8.14
CA ALA A 397 17.98 23.28 -7.18
C ALA A 397 19.04 22.28 -7.61
N ARG A 398 19.14 21.97 -8.92
CA ARG A 398 20.17 21.09 -9.47
C ARG A 398 21.58 21.65 -9.27
N GLU A 399 21.79 22.94 -9.55
CA GLU A 399 23.10 23.59 -9.34
C GLU A 399 23.51 23.53 -7.87
N LEU A 400 22.62 23.90 -6.94
CA LEU A 400 22.87 23.84 -5.50
C LEU A 400 23.23 22.41 -5.04
N LEU A 401 22.52 21.41 -5.56
CA LEU A 401 22.81 20.01 -5.25
C LEU A 401 24.20 19.57 -5.77
N LEU A 402 24.59 20.01 -6.96
CA LEU A 402 25.88 19.71 -7.56
C LEU A 402 27.04 20.39 -6.81
N ASP A 403 26.82 21.59 -6.29
CA ASP A 403 27.77 22.35 -5.50
C ASP A 403 27.84 21.88 -4.04
N ASN A 404 27.03 20.89 -3.66
CA ASN A 404 26.85 20.39 -2.28
C ASN A 404 26.37 21.48 -1.29
N ASP A 405 25.71 22.51 -1.78
CA ASP A 405 24.99 23.48 -0.96
C ASP A 405 23.62 22.94 -0.56
N TYR A 406 23.61 22.05 0.43
CA TYR A 406 22.39 21.38 0.91
C TYR A 406 21.43 22.31 1.62
N ASP A 407 21.93 23.34 2.29
CA ASP A 407 21.10 24.35 2.96
C ASP A 407 20.37 25.22 1.92
N GLY A 408 21.11 25.72 0.92
CA GLY A 408 20.53 26.45 -0.20
C GLY A 408 19.53 25.63 -1.01
N PHE A 409 19.86 24.36 -1.28
CA PHE A 409 18.95 23.43 -1.93
C PHE A 409 17.65 23.23 -1.13
N GLY A 410 17.77 22.96 0.19
CA GLY A 410 16.63 22.75 1.07
C GLY A 410 15.72 23.99 1.10
N ALA A 411 16.28 25.17 1.26
CA ALA A 411 15.52 26.44 1.27
C ALA A 411 14.79 26.66 -0.06
N HIS A 412 15.48 26.52 -1.20
CA HIS A 412 14.88 26.71 -2.52
C HIS A 412 13.78 25.68 -2.81
N ARG A 413 14.03 24.40 -2.49
CA ARG A 413 13.07 23.34 -2.73
C ARG A 413 11.84 23.43 -1.79
N ALA A 414 12.00 23.97 -0.57
CA ALA A 414 10.89 24.27 0.33
C ALA A 414 9.91 25.27 -0.32
N GLU A 415 10.41 26.28 -1.00
CA GLU A 415 9.57 27.25 -1.73
C GLU A 415 8.82 26.57 -2.87
N LEU A 416 9.51 25.74 -3.69
CA LEU A 416 8.88 25.01 -4.79
C LEU A 416 7.79 24.05 -4.29
N LEU A 417 8.07 23.32 -3.21
CA LEU A 417 7.10 22.39 -2.62
C LEU A 417 5.90 23.13 -2.03
N SER A 418 6.14 24.21 -1.29
CA SER A 418 5.06 25.04 -0.75
C SER A 418 4.14 25.55 -1.85
N GLN A 419 4.71 26.06 -2.95
CA GLN A 419 3.95 26.50 -4.12
C GLN A 419 3.16 25.36 -4.76
N ALA A 420 3.75 24.18 -4.90
CA ALA A 420 3.09 23.01 -5.46
C ALA A 420 1.91 22.54 -4.60
N VAL A 421 2.07 22.52 -3.27
CA VAL A 421 1.00 22.17 -2.34
C VAL A 421 -0.13 23.18 -2.40
N LEU A 422 0.19 24.48 -2.28
CA LEU A 422 -0.81 25.55 -2.35
C LEU A 422 -1.59 25.53 -3.68
N ALA A 423 -0.89 25.39 -4.81
CA ALA A 423 -1.51 25.30 -6.13
C ALA A 423 -2.39 24.07 -6.28
N THR A 424 -2.01 22.95 -5.65
CA THR A 424 -2.78 21.70 -5.69
C THR A 424 -4.04 21.81 -4.85
N VAL A 425 -3.97 22.39 -3.66
CA VAL A 425 -5.11 22.64 -2.79
C VAL A 425 -6.07 23.64 -3.47
N ASP A 426 -5.56 24.79 -3.95
CA ASP A 426 -6.36 25.83 -4.58
C ASP A 426 -7.14 25.32 -5.79
N ARG A 427 -6.46 24.63 -6.70
CA ARG A 427 -7.06 24.04 -7.92
C ARG A 427 -8.21 23.10 -7.60
N ASN A 428 -8.11 22.30 -6.55
CA ASN A 428 -9.11 21.27 -6.23
C ASN A 428 -10.19 21.77 -5.27
N ALA A 429 -9.87 22.69 -4.37
CA ALA A 429 -10.83 23.30 -3.46
C ALA A 429 -11.74 24.33 -4.16
N GLU A 430 -11.24 24.94 -5.23
CA GLU A 430 -11.96 25.95 -6.03
C GLU A 430 -12.62 27.01 -5.14
N TRP A 431 -11.79 27.68 -4.32
CA TRP A 431 -12.25 28.75 -3.41
C TRP A 431 -13.00 29.85 -4.16
N GLY A 432 -14.16 30.27 -3.64
CA GLY A 432 -14.99 31.30 -4.24
C GLY A 432 -15.85 30.84 -5.44
N ALA A 433 -15.71 29.58 -5.90
CA ALA A 433 -16.63 29.02 -6.87
C ALA A 433 -18.02 28.79 -6.26
N ARG A 434 -19.08 28.92 -7.04
CA ARG A 434 -20.45 28.70 -6.57
C ARG A 434 -20.70 27.21 -6.31
N ASP A 435 -21.02 26.90 -5.07
CA ASP A 435 -21.39 25.54 -4.64
C ASP A 435 -22.91 25.37 -4.84
N SER A 436 -23.34 25.25 -6.10
CA SER A 436 -24.75 25.09 -6.45
C SER A 436 -24.90 24.22 -7.70
N PHE A 437 -26.08 23.64 -7.85
CA PHE A 437 -26.44 22.96 -9.10
C PHE A 437 -26.95 24.01 -10.12
N SER A 438 -26.53 23.91 -11.37
CA SER A 438 -27.04 24.78 -12.42
C SER A 438 -28.50 24.44 -12.73
N ALA A 439 -29.30 25.44 -13.17
CA ALA A 439 -30.66 25.19 -13.60
C ALA A 439 -30.75 24.11 -14.73
N ARG A 440 -29.69 23.97 -15.53
CA ARG A 440 -29.59 22.97 -16.59
C ARG A 440 -29.39 21.55 -16.05
N SER A 441 -28.67 21.40 -14.94
CA SER A 441 -28.50 20.07 -14.27
C SER A 441 -29.77 19.64 -13.51
N LEU A 442 -30.61 20.59 -13.12
CA LEU A 442 -31.92 20.31 -12.50
C LEU A 442 -32.98 19.95 -13.52
N LEU A 443 -32.93 20.55 -14.70
CA LEU A 443 -33.91 20.32 -15.81
C LEU A 443 -33.61 19.04 -16.60
N GLY A 444 -32.35 18.55 -16.61
CA GLY A 444 -31.98 17.27 -17.23
C GLY A 444 -32.60 16.04 -16.52
N LYS A 445 -32.90 16.13 -15.23
CA LYS A 445 -33.57 15.06 -14.47
C LYS A 445 -35.09 14.98 -14.80
N ALA A 446 -35.76 16.08 -15.05
CA ALA A 446 -37.18 16.08 -15.34
C ALA A 446 -37.54 15.48 -16.74
N ALA A 447 -36.54 15.31 -17.61
CA ALA A 447 -36.74 14.74 -18.94
C ALA A 447 -36.45 13.23 -19.03
N HIS A 448 -35.92 12.61 -17.95
CA HIS A 448 -35.66 11.16 -17.91
C HIS A 448 -36.69 10.39 -17.05
N ASP A 449 -37.45 11.10 -16.21
CA ASP A 449 -38.51 10.55 -15.37
C ASP A 449 -39.93 10.79 -15.95
N ALA A 450 -40.03 11.26 -17.18
CA ALA A 450 -41.27 11.41 -17.98
C ALA A 450 -41.19 10.49 -19.19
#